data_95e8dce510f990fe13a548b1639d7bca
#
_entry.id   95e8dce510f990fe13a548b1639d7bca
#
_cell.length_a   1.000
_cell.length_b   1.000
_cell.length_c   1.000
_cell.angle_alpha   90.00
_cell.angle_beta   90.00
_cell.angle_gamma   90.00
#
_symmetry.space_group_name_H-M   'P 1'
#
loop_
_entity.id
_entity.type
_entity.pdbx_description
1 polymer ?
#
loop_
_entity_poly.entity_id
_entity_poly.type
_entity_poly.pdbx_seq_one_letter_code
_entity_poly.pdbx_strand_id
1 'polypeptide(L)'
;MDFSTETERTLQVLDYAVLVVSGTDGVQSHTETLWRLLRRYHVPTFVFVNKMDLPGMTREQLLSQLNHRLGEGFVDFGTEPAARNEALALCDEQLMEKMLDAGTLTDADIIPAVARRHVFPCWFGAALRLDGVDALLEGLDRYTRPAPALHAFGARVFKVSQDEQGTRLTWLRVTGGELKVCLLYTSPSPRDRSLS
;
A
#
# COMPACT_ATOMS: atom_id res chain seq x y z
N MET A 1 18.61 -2.91 -12.68
CA MET A 1 17.18 -3.08 -13.04
C MET A 1 16.54 -1.72 -12.98
N ASP A 2 16.26 -1.13 -14.11
CA ASP A 2 15.53 0.14 -14.15
C ASP A 2 14.10 -0.13 -13.67
N PHE A 3 13.77 0.39 -12.50
CA PHE A 3 12.38 0.59 -12.17
C PHE A 3 11.85 1.57 -13.19
N SER A 4 11.12 1.02 -14.13
CA SER A 4 10.61 1.80 -15.24
C SER A 4 9.78 2.96 -14.67
N THR A 5 9.84 4.09 -15.35
CA THR A 5 8.93 5.23 -15.18
C THR A 5 7.46 4.79 -15.08
N GLU A 6 7.15 3.59 -15.53
CA GLU A 6 5.85 2.93 -15.46
C GLU A 6 5.49 2.50 -14.03
N THR A 7 6.43 1.94 -13.27
CA THR A 7 6.22 1.61 -11.85
C THR A 7 5.96 2.87 -11.03
N GLU A 8 6.73 3.94 -11.23
CA GLU A 8 6.51 5.20 -10.51
C GLU A 8 5.14 5.82 -10.82
N ARG A 9 4.69 5.75 -12.08
CA ARG A 9 3.36 6.25 -12.48
C ARG A 9 2.25 5.46 -11.79
N THR A 10 2.39 4.14 -11.71
CA THR A 10 1.41 3.27 -11.04
C THR A 10 1.33 3.57 -9.55
N LEU A 11 2.46 3.80 -8.87
CA LEU A 11 2.48 4.13 -7.43
C LEU A 11 1.67 5.39 -7.09
N GLN A 12 1.55 6.35 -8.02
CA GLN A 12 0.78 7.58 -7.80
C GLN A 12 -0.74 7.37 -7.70
N VAL A 13 -1.22 6.20 -8.08
CA VAL A 13 -2.66 5.88 -8.10
C VAL A 13 -3.03 4.74 -7.17
N LEU A 14 -2.09 4.25 -6.34
CA LEU A 14 -2.37 3.24 -5.33
C LEU A 14 -2.96 3.87 -4.07
N ASP A 15 -3.93 3.19 -3.46
CA ASP A 15 -4.41 3.50 -2.12
C ASP A 15 -3.55 2.82 -1.07
N TYR A 16 -3.17 1.57 -1.33
CA TYR A 16 -2.37 0.71 -0.48
C TYR A 16 -1.44 -0.14 -1.33
N ALA A 17 -0.38 -0.65 -0.73
CA ALA A 17 0.52 -1.61 -1.34
C ALA A 17 0.75 -2.80 -0.42
N VAL A 18 0.96 -3.97 -1.00
CA VAL A 18 1.50 -5.15 -0.31
C VAL A 18 2.93 -5.36 -0.81
N LEU A 19 3.90 -5.17 0.07
CA LEU A 19 5.30 -5.44 -0.21
C LEU A 19 5.60 -6.89 0.14
N VAL A 20 5.95 -7.70 -0.86
CA VAL A 20 6.30 -9.10 -0.64
C VAL A 20 7.82 -9.23 -0.51
N VAL A 21 8.27 -9.82 0.59
CA VAL A 21 9.68 -10.07 0.91
C VAL A 21 9.92 -11.56 1.01
N SER A 22 11.07 -12.05 0.53
CA SER A 22 11.45 -13.46 0.67
C SER A 22 12.00 -13.74 2.06
N GLY A 23 11.45 -14.72 2.77
CA GLY A 23 11.96 -15.18 4.07
C GLY A 23 13.35 -15.81 4.00
N THR A 24 13.73 -16.36 2.84
CA THR A 24 15.08 -16.93 2.63
C THR A 24 16.14 -15.86 2.41
N ASP A 25 15.81 -14.80 1.68
CA ASP A 25 16.75 -13.77 1.23
C ASP A 25 16.69 -12.50 2.07
N GLY A 26 15.57 -12.29 2.74
CA GLY A 26 15.28 -11.07 3.53
C GLY A 26 15.17 -9.81 2.67
N VAL A 27 15.52 -8.68 3.26
CA VAL A 27 15.50 -7.37 2.60
C VAL A 27 16.67 -7.26 1.64
N GLN A 28 16.39 -7.11 0.35
CA GLN A 28 17.37 -6.92 -0.72
C GLN A 28 17.38 -5.47 -1.22
N SER A 29 18.39 -5.08 -2.01
CA SER A 29 18.52 -3.74 -2.60
C SER A 29 17.29 -3.34 -3.43
N HIS A 30 16.65 -4.32 -4.09
CA HIS A 30 15.40 -4.13 -4.81
C HIS A 30 14.24 -3.75 -3.87
N THR A 31 14.13 -4.45 -2.73
CA THR A 31 13.14 -4.15 -1.69
C THR A 31 13.32 -2.73 -1.14
N GLU A 32 14.56 -2.31 -0.88
CA GLU A 32 14.85 -0.94 -0.42
C GLU A 32 14.49 0.13 -1.46
N THR A 33 14.69 -0.18 -2.75
CA THR A 33 14.32 0.74 -3.82
C THR A 33 12.80 0.90 -3.92
N LEU A 34 12.04 -0.21 -3.88
CA LEU A 34 10.57 -0.16 -3.82
C LEU A 34 10.09 0.58 -2.58
N TRP A 35 10.70 0.31 -1.42
CA TRP A 35 10.36 0.97 -0.17
C TRP A 35 10.54 2.48 -0.23
N ARG A 36 11.67 2.96 -0.79
CA ARG A 36 11.90 4.39 -0.99
C ARG A 36 10.84 5.04 -1.87
N LEU A 37 10.40 4.34 -2.93
CA LEU A 37 9.31 4.81 -3.79
C LEU A 37 7.97 4.85 -3.06
N LEU A 38 7.59 3.79 -2.34
CA LEU A 38 6.37 3.74 -1.53
C LEU A 38 6.35 4.86 -0.46
N ARG A 39 7.51 5.16 0.13
CA ARG A 39 7.68 6.26 1.08
C ARG A 39 7.52 7.62 0.40
N ARG A 40 8.14 7.82 -0.76
CA ARG A 40 8.07 9.07 -1.54
C ARG A 40 6.64 9.41 -1.95
N TYR A 41 5.86 8.40 -2.33
CA TYR A 41 4.45 8.58 -2.74
C TYR A 41 3.46 8.45 -1.59
N HIS A 42 3.92 8.33 -0.36
CA HIS A 42 3.11 8.18 0.85
C HIS A 42 2.08 7.04 0.78
N VAL A 43 2.39 5.95 0.07
CA VAL A 43 1.49 4.80 -0.07
C VAL A 43 1.52 3.97 1.22
N PRO A 44 0.41 3.84 1.96
CA PRO A 44 0.30 2.93 3.10
C PRO A 44 0.63 1.50 2.66
N THR A 45 1.44 0.80 3.45
CA THR A 45 2.04 -0.45 3.00
C THR A 45 1.88 -1.54 4.03
N PHE A 46 1.41 -2.69 3.58
CA PHE A 46 1.40 -3.97 4.28
C PHE A 46 2.58 -4.81 3.81
N VAL A 47 3.06 -5.72 4.65
CA VAL A 47 4.19 -6.60 4.30
C VAL A 47 3.77 -8.05 4.41
N PHE A 48 4.10 -8.84 3.39
CA PHE A 48 4.00 -10.28 3.45
C PHE A 48 5.38 -10.92 3.27
N VAL A 49 5.86 -11.58 4.31
CA VAL A 49 7.12 -12.31 4.26
C VAL A 49 6.82 -13.73 3.82
N ASN A 50 7.16 -14.03 2.56
CA ASN A 50 6.84 -15.28 1.87
C ASN A 50 7.97 -16.30 1.97
N LYS A 51 7.67 -17.56 1.70
CA LYS A 51 8.60 -18.70 1.70
C LYS A 51 9.14 -19.04 3.09
N MET A 52 8.32 -18.87 4.13
CA MET A 52 8.68 -19.24 5.50
C MET A 52 8.75 -20.76 5.73
N ASP A 53 8.34 -21.56 4.76
CA ASP A 53 8.46 -23.02 4.73
C ASP A 53 9.84 -23.52 4.28
N LEU A 54 10.68 -22.63 3.78
CA LEU A 54 12.04 -22.95 3.35
C LEU A 54 13.08 -22.55 4.44
N PRO A 55 14.24 -23.21 4.46
CA PRO A 55 15.32 -22.81 5.37
C PRO A 55 15.75 -21.36 5.14
N GLY A 56 15.82 -20.57 6.20
CA GLY A 56 16.15 -19.15 6.12
C GLY A 56 16.20 -18.48 7.48
N MET A 57 15.90 -17.19 7.50
CA MET A 57 15.84 -16.38 8.73
C MET A 57 14.57 -16.66 9.53
N THR A 58 14.64 -16.49 10.85
CA THR A 58 13.47 -16.56 11.71
C THR A 58 12.58 -15.32 11.56
N ARG A 59 11.34 -15.37 12.04
CA ARG A 59 10.41 -14.23 12.04
C ARG A 59 11.02 -13.01 12.74
N GLU A 60 11.63 -13.21 13.89
CA GLU A 60 12.26 -12.16 14.69
C GLU A 60 13.45 -11.52 13.94
N GLN A 61 14.28 -12.34 13.29
CA GLN A 61 15.40 -11.85 12.49
C GLN A 61 14.92 -11.02 11.30
N LEU A 62 13.87 -11.48 10.61
CA LEU A 62 13.27 -10.78 9.47
C LEU A 62 12.62 -9.47 9.90
N LEU A 63 11.86 -9.46 10.99
CA LEU A 63 11.24 -8.27 11.55
C LEU A 63 12.30 -7.24 11.98
N SER A 64 13.37 -7.70 12.65
CA SER A 64 14.50 -6.85 13.01
C SER A 64 15.19 -6.28 11.77
N GLN A 65 15.38 -7.07 10.71
CA GLN A 65 15.98 -6.62 9.47
C GLN A 65 15.11 -5.60 8.74
N LEU A 66 13.76 -5.79 8.70
CA LEU A 66 12.81 -4.83 8.15
C LEU A 66 12.94 -3.49 8.87
N ASN A 67 12.88 -3.49 10.20
CA ASN A 67 12.98 -2.28 11.02
C ASN A 67 14.34 -1.59 10.86
N HIS A 68 15.44 -2.34 10.81
CA HIS A 68 16.78 -1.76 10.68
C HIS A 68 17.06 -1.18 9.28
N ARG A 69 16.62 -1.86 8.20
CA ARG A 69 16.98 -1.47 6.83
C ARG A 69 15.96 -0.55 6.16
N LEU A 70 14.68 -0.68 6.51
CA LEU A 70 13.60 0.08 5.86
C LEU A 70 13.08 1.22 6.75
N GLY A 71 13.37 1.20 8.04
CA GLY A 71 12.91 2.16 9.06
C GLY A 71 11.94 1.50 10.03
N GLU A 72 11.68 2.15 11.14
CA GLU A 72 10.84 1.64 12.22
C GLU A 72 9.36 1.53 11.84
N GLY A 73 8.58 0.79 12.64
CA GLY A 73 7.13 0.65 12.50
C GLY A 73 6.64 -0.67 11.90
N PHE A 74 7.53 -1.62 11.59
CA PHE A 74 7.15 -2.97 11.16
C PHE A 74 6.77 -3.82 12.36
N VAL A 75 5.53 -4.31 12.40
CA VAL A 75 4.95 -5.10 13.50
C VAL A 75 4.38 -6.41 12.96
N ASP A 76 4.64 -7.52 13.62
CA ASP A 76 4.03 -8.83 13.29
C ASP A 76 2.58 -8.87 13.75
N PHE A 77 1.66 -8.95 12.82
CA PHE A 77 0.21 -9.04 13.06
C PHE A 77 -0.27 -10.48 13.24
N GLY A 78 0.60 -11.45 13.04
CA GLY A 78 0.34 -12.86 13.33
C GLY A 78 0.59 -13.27 14.80
N THR A 79 1.04 -12.33 15.65
CA THR A 79 1.26 -12.59 17.08
C THR A 79 0.00 -12.36 17.92
N GLU A 80 0.05 -12.82 19.17
CA GLU A 80 -1.04 -12.60 20.14
C GLU A 80 -1.37 -11.11 20.31
N PRO A 81 -2.65 -10.74 20.49
CA PRO A 81 -3.09 -9.35 20.57
C PRO A 81 -2.34 -8.50 21.60
N ALA A 82 -2.01 -9.07 22.76
CA ALA A 82 -1.29 -8.33 23.82
C ALA A 82 0.12 -7.92 23.35
N ALA A 83 0.92 -8.87 22.86
CA ALA A 83 2.27 -8.61 22.35
C ALA A 83 2.25 -7.66 21.14
N ARG A 84 1.26 -7.82 20.25
CA ARG A 84 1.06 -6.92 19.12
C ARG A 84 0.77 -5.50 19.58
N ASN A 85 -0.13 -5.30 20.54
CA ASN A 85 -0.51 -3.98 21.05
C ASN A 85 0.67 -3.26 21.72
N GLU A 86 1.51 -3.98 22.45
CA GLU A 86 2.75 -3.44 23.02
C GLU A 86 3.71 -2.97 21.91
N ALA A 87 3.91 -3.78 20.87
CA ALA A 87 4.75 -3.40 19.75
C ALA A 87 4.19 -2.20 18.97
N LEU A 88 2.87 -2.13 18.78
CA LEU A 88 2.19 -1.01 18.12
C LEU A 88 2.33 0.30 18.90
N ALA A 89 2.23 0.24 20.24
CA ALA A 89 2.38 1.41 21.11
C ALA A 89 3.78 2.05 20.97
N LEU A 90 4.80 1.26 20.68
CA LEU A 90 6.16 1.77 20.46
C LEU A 90 6.34 2.47 19.09
N CYS A 91 5.42 2.29 18.15
CA CYS A 91 5.54 2.83 16.79
C CYS A 91 4.93 4.22 16.62
N ASP A 92 3.99 4.60 17.48
CA ASP A 92 3.23 5.86 17.32
C ASP A 92 2.84 6.42 18.69
N GLU A 93 3.09 7.71 18.93
CA GLU A 93 2.83 8.38 20.19
C GLU A 93 1.35 8.33 20.58
N GLN A 94 0.43 8.45 19.60
CA GLN A 94 -1.00 8.36 19.87
C GLN A 94 -1.44 6.95 20.28
N LEU A 95 -0.80 5.91 19.69
CA LEU A 95 -1.03 4.53 20.10
C LEU A 95 -0.48 4.25 21.49
N MET A 96 0.66 4.84 21.84
CA MET A 96 1.21 4.75 23.20
C MET A 96 0.27 5.37 24.22
N GLU A 97 -0.21 6.58 23.97
CA GLU A 97 -1.16 7.28 24.86
C GLU A 97 -2.44 6.45 25.04
N LYS A 98 -3.00 5.93 23.96
CA LYS A 98 -4.18 5.05 24.01
C LYS A 98 -3.94 3.77 24.80
N MET A 99 -2.77 3.16 24.62
CA MET A 99 -2.41 1.95 25.37
C MET A 99 -2.28 2.21 26.85
N LEU A 100 -1.72 3.37 27.26
CA LEU A 100 -1.61 3.76 28.66
C LEU A 100 -2.98 4.06 29.28
N ASP A 101 -3.89 4.70 28.54
CA ASP A 101 -5.21 5.08 29.03
C ASP A 101 -6.18 3.91 29.12
N ALA A 102 -6.25 3.09 28.07
CA ALA A 102 -7.26 2.04 27.89
C ALA A 102 -6.73 0.61 28.14
N GLY A 103 -5.42 0.43 28.22
CA GLY A 103 -4.77 -0.88 28.37
C GLY A 103 -4.84 -1.78 27.14
N THR A 104 -5.48 -1.32 26.04
CA THR A 104 -5.59 -2.07 24.79
C THR A 104 -5.81 -1.14 23.62
N LEU A 105 -5.46 -1.61 22.41
CA LEU A 105 -5.69 -0.89 21.16
C LEU A 105 -6.82 -1.56 20.35
N THR A 106 -7.64 -0.74 19.74
CA THR A 106 -8.72 -1.17 18.83
C THR A 106 -8.32 -0.95 17.37
N ASP A 107 -9.07 -1.54 16.45
CA ASP A 107 -8.85 -1.30 15.02
C ASP A 107 -9.01 0.18 14.65
N ALA A 108 -9.92 0.89 15.31
CA ALA A 108 -10.13 2.33 15.11
C ALA A 108 -8.89 3.17 15.46
N ASP A 109 -8.04 2.68 16.36
CA ASP A 109 -6.78 3.32 16.73
C ASP A 109 -5.66 2.95 15.72
N ILE A 110 -5.62 1.69 15.28
CA ILE A 110 -4.57 1.14 14.41
C ILE A 110 -4.69 1.66 12.97
N ILE A 111 -5.91 1.71 12.41
CA ILE A 111 -6.15 2.10 11.01
C ILE A 111 -5.55 3.46 10.65
N PRO A 112 -5.73 4.53 11.46
CA PRO A 112 -5.08 5.82 11.18
C PRO A 112 -3.55 5.76 11.20
N ALA A 113 -2.95 4.96 12.08
CA ALA A 113 -1.49 4.81 12.15
C ALA A 113 -0.93 4.10 10.91
N VAL A 114 -1.63 3.07 10.39
CA VAL A 114 -1.31 2.44 9.10
C VAL A 114 -1.45 3.44 7.95
N ALA A 115 -2.55 4.19 7.91
CA ALA A 115 -2.77 5.19 6.86
C ALA A 115 -1.71 6.31 6.85
N ARG A 116 -1.24 6.74 8.03
CA ARG A 116 -0.14 7.72 8.19
C ARG A 116 1.25 7.14 7.97
N ARG A 117 1.37 5.81 7.76
CA ARG A 117 2.64 5.10 7.60
C ARG A 117 3.53 5.14 8.86
N HIS A 118 2.95 5.14 10.03
CA HIS A 118 3.64 4.95 11.29
C HIS A 118 3.73 3.46 11.65
N VAL A 119 2.75 2.67 11.17
CA VAL A 119 2.70 1.23 11.36
C VAL A 119 2.65 0.53 10.01
N PHE A 120 3.44 -0.54 9.88
CA PHE A 120 3.50 -1.41 8.71
C PHE A 120 3.18 -2.85 9.13
N PRO A 121 1.91 -3.27 8.99
CA PRO A 121 1.49 -4.61 9.38
C PRO A 121 2.25 -5.68 8.57
N CYS A 122 2.83 -6.66 9.26
CA CYS A 122 3.57 -7.76 8.68
C CYS A 122 2.87 -9.09 8.94
N TRP A 123 2.81 -9.95 7.92
CA TRP A 123 2.43 -11.35 8.02
C TRP A 123 3.52 -12.23 7.45
N PHE A 124 3.63 -13.43 8.00
CA PHE A 124 4.65 -14.40 7.63
C PHE A 124 3.96 -15.69 7.17
N GLY A 125 4.39 -16.23 6.03
CA GLY A 125 3.76 -17.42 5.50
C GLY A 125 4.47 -18.02 4.30
N ALA A 126 3.78 -18.98 3.66
CA ALA A 126 4.21 -19.66 2.46
C ALA A 126 3.06 -19.67 1.44
N ALA A 127 3.04 -18.66 0.55
CA ALA A 127 1.93 -18.44 -0.36
C ALA A 127 1.62 -19.64 -1.27
N LEU A 128 2.65 -20.41 -1.66
CA LEU A 128 2.48 -21.63 -2.46
C LEU A 128 1.63 -22.70 -1.73
N ARG A 129 1.66 -22.69 -0.40
CA ARG A 129 0.87 -23.60 0.47
C ARG A 129 -0.36 -22.92 1.04
N LEU A 130 -0.64 -21.68 0.66
CA LEU A 130 -1.69 -20.81 1.20
C LEU A 130 -1.50 -20.51 2.71
N ASP A 131 -0.37 -20.85 3.31
CA ASP A 131 -0.07 -20.57 4.71
C ASP A 131 0.11 -19.06 4.92
N GLY A 132 -0.61 -18.49 5.89
CA GLY A 132 -0.60 -17.06 6.23
C GLY A 132 -1.31 -16.14 5.22
N VAL A 133 -1.82 -16.66 4.10
CA VAL A 133 -2.49 -15.85 3.06
C VAL A 133 -3.84 -15.36 3.56
N ASP A 134 -4.64 -16.23 4.20
CA ASP A 134 -5.95 -15.86 4.73
C ASP A 134 -5.81 -14.76 5.80
N ALA A 135 -4.82 -14.89 6.69
CA ALA A 135 -4.54 -13.87 7.71
C ALA A 135 -4.15 -12.50 7.09
N LEU A 136 -3.39 -12.49 5.99
CA LEU A 136 -3.11 -11.28 5.24
C LEU A 136 -4.38 -10.68 4.63
N LEU A 137 -5.23 -11.50 3.99
CA LEU A 137 -6.47 -11.03 3.35
C LEU A 137 -7.45 -10.46 4.38
N GLU A 138 -7.63 -11.13 5.51
CA GLU A 138 -8.41 -10.63 6.63
C GLU A 138 -7.85 -9.31 7.18
N GLY A 139 -6.51 -9.22 7.29
CA GLY A 139 -5.83 -8.02 7.69
C GLY A 139 -6.03 -6.86 6.70
N LEU A 140 -6.00 -7.12 5.40
CA LEU A 140 -6.29 -6.11 4.38
C LEU A 140 -7.74 -5.63 4.49
N ASP A 141 -8.72 -6.52 4.61
CA ASP A 141 -10.13 -6.15 4.79
C ASP A 141 -10.34 -5.31 6.05
N ARG A 142 -9.69 -5.69 7.14
CA ARG A 142 -9.83 -5.07 8.46
C ARG A 142 -9.18 -3.69 8.56
N TYR A 143 -7.98 -3.52 8.00
CA TYR A 143 -7.15 -2.33 8.21
C TYR A 143 -7.09 -1.36 7.03
N THR A 144 -7.74 -1.66 5.90
CA THR A 144 -7.88 -0.70 4.79
C THR A 144 -9.20 0.07 4.88
N ARG A 145 -9.20 1.25 4.32
CA ARG A 145 -10.41 2.05 4.12
C ARG A 145 -10.40 2.62 2.70
N PRO A 146 -11.52 2.63 2.01
CA PRO A 146 -11.60 3.28 0.71
C PRO A 146 -11.29 4.77 0.86
N ALA A 147 -10.58 5.32 -0.13
CA ALA A 147 -10.40 6.76 -0.19
C ALA A 147 -11.78 7.46 -0.25
N PRO A 148 -11.96 8.60 0.44
CA PRO A 148 -13.22 9.32 0.39
C PRO A 148 -13.53 9.72 -1.04
N ALA A 149 -14.69 9.31 -1.54
CA ALA A 149 -15.16 9.67 -2.88
C ALA A 149 -15.50 11.17 -2.91
N LEU A 150 -14.88 11.91 -3.82
CA LEU A 150 -15.26 13.28 -4.09
C LEU A 150 -16.57 13.29 -4.88
N HIS A 151 -17.50 14.22 -4.56
CA HIS A 151 -18.77 14.33 -5.28
C HIS A 151 -18.58 14.83 -6.72
N ALA A 152 -17.63 15.74 -6.92
CA ALA A 152 -17.28 16.22 -8.26
C ALA A 152 -16.44 15.18 -9.02
N PHE A 153 -16.65 15.09 -10.33
CA PHE A 153 -15.82 14.23 -11.17
C PHE A 153 -14.35 14.65 -11.09
N GLY A 154 -13.52 13.67 -10.83
CA GLY A 154 -12.07 13.81 -10.82
C GLY A 154 -11.43 12.53 -11.32
N ALA A 155 -10.35 12.65 -12.06
CA ALA A 155 -9.58 11.51 -12.53
C ALA A 155 -8.09 11.85 -12.63
N ARG A 156 -7.23 10.87 -12.37
CA ARG A 156 -5.78 10.97 -12.56
C ARG A 156 -5.34 10.05 -13.69
N VAL A 157 -4.77 10.63 -14.73
CA VAL A 157 -4.13 9.85 -15.82
C VAL A 157 -2.76 9.38 -15.33
N PHE A 158 -2.49 8.09 -15.43
CA PHE A 158 -1.21 7.52 -15.02
C PHE A 158 -0.45 6.79 -16.12
N LYS A 159 -1.13 6.41 -17.23
CA LYS A 159 -0.49 5.75 -18.37
C LYS A 159 -1.15 6.17 -19.67
N VAL A 160 -0.34 6.30 -20.72
CA VAL A 160 -0.79 6.40 -22.10
C VAL A 160 -0.09 5.31 -22.88
N SER A 161 -0.84 4.49 -23.60
CA SER A 161 -0.32 3.42 -24.46
C SER A 161 -1.02 3.45 -25.82
N GLN A 162 -0.64 2.54 -26.72
CA GLN A 162 -1.36 2.25 -27.94
C GLN A 162 -1.78 0.79 -27.91
N ASP A 163 -2.95 0.50 -28.46
CA ASP A 163 -3.38 -0.89 -28.70
C ASP A 163 -2.69 -1.49 -29.93
N GLU A 164 -3.02 -2.75 -30.26
CA GLU A 164 -2.46 -3.47 -31.40
C GLU A 164 -2.83 -2.82 -32.77
N GLN A 165 -3.84 -1.97 -32.78
CA GLN A 165 -4.32 -1.25 -33.97
C GLN A 165 -3.75 0.18 -34.07
N GLY A 166 -2.90 0.58 -33.11
CA GLY A 166 -2.29 1.91 -33.04
C GLY A 166 -3.20 2.98 -32.41
N THR A 167 -4.37 2.61 -31.88
CA THR A 167 -5.27 3.53 -31.20
C THR A 167 -4.68 3.95 -29.85
N ARG A 168 -4.70 5.24 -29.56
CA ARG A 168 -4.20 5.77 -28.30
C ARG A 168 -5.14 5.42 -27.14
N LEU A 169 -4.62 4.71 -26.14
CA LEU A 169 -5.29 4.40 -24.89
C LEU A 169 -4.79 5.29 -23.78
N THR A 170 -5.71 5.90 -23.03
CA THR A 170 -5.40 6.69 -21.86
C THR A 170 -5.94 5.96 -20.62
N TRP A 171 -5.03 5.55 -19.74
CA TRP A 171 -5.34 4.87 -18.50
C TRP A 171 -5.52 5.90 -17.40
N LEU A 172 -6.67 5.86 -16.76
CA LEU A 172 -6.98 6.80 -15.69
C LEU A 172 -7.61 6.08 -14.50
N ARG A 173 -7.40 6.66 -13.33
CA ARG A 173 -8.12 6.30 -12.12
C ARG A 173 -9.12 7.40 -11.83
N VAL A 174 -10.40 7.04 -11.68
CA VAL A 174 -11.44 7.95 -11.23
C VAL A 174 -11.25 8.17 -9.73
N THR A 175 -11.13 9.44 -9.30
CA THR A 175 -10.93 9.86 -7.91
C THR A 175 -12.19 10.51 -7.30
N GLY A 176 -13.21 10.76 -8.11
CA GLY A 176 -14.50 11.29 -7.66
C GLY A 176 -15.52 11.29 -8.78
N GLY A 177 -16.80 11.28 -8.43
CA GLY A 177 -17.89 11.19 -9.39
C GLY A 177 -17.86 9.89 -10.21
N GLU A 178 -18.40 9.95 -11.41
CA GLU A 178 -18.45 8.82 -12.33
C GLU A 178 -18.05 9.22 -13.76
N LEU A 179 -17.42 8.29 -14.49
CA LEU A 179 -17.14 8.44 -15.91
C LEU A 179 -18.02 7.47 -16.69
N LYS A 180 -18.91 8.01 -17.53
CA LYS A 180 -19.82 7.20 -18.38
C LYS A 180 -19.21 6.94 -19.74
N VAL A 181 -19.47 5.75 -20.29
CA VAL A 181 -19.12 5.41 -21.68
C VAL A 181 -19.89 6.32 -22.65
N CYS A 182 -19.25 6.72 -23.74
CA CYS A 182 -19.83 7.59 -24.79
C CYS A 182 -20.14 9.04 -24.33
N LEU A 183 -19.45 9.56 -23.32
CA LEU A 183 -19.48 10.99 -23.05
C LEU A 183 -18.73 11.78 -24.11
N LEU A 184 -19.45 12.44 -25.00
CA LEU A 184 -18.91 13.44 -25.91
C LEU A 184 -18.83 14.78 -25.17
N TYR A 185 -17.63 15.15 -24.73
CA TYR A 185 -17.39 16.54 -24.31
C TYR A 185 -17.17 17.37 -25.56
N THR A 186 -18.20 18.06 -26.00
CA THR A 186 -18.04 19.16 -26.95
C THR A 186 -17.57 20.37 -26.16
N SER A 187 -16.27 20.47 -25.87
CA SER A 187 -15.70 21.78 -25.59
C SER A 187 -15.63 22.52 -26.93
N PRO A 188 -16.16 23.75 -27.04
CA PRO A 188 -15.98 24.52 -28.26
C PRO A 188 -14.49 24.67 -28.53
N SER A 189 -14.04 24.19 -29.68
CA SER A 189 -12.66 24.35 -30.14
C SER A 189 -12.34 25.84 -30.15
N PRO A 190 -11.12 26.26 -29.74
CA PRO A 190 -10.71 27.66 -29.89
C PRO A 190 -10.86 28.19 -31.31
N ARG A 191 -10.93 27.32 -32.32
CA ARG A 191 -11.18 27.68 -33.71
C ARG A 191 -12.63 28.05 -34.02
N ASP A 192 -13.60 27.65 -33.19
CA ASP A 192 -15.03 27.97 -33.41
C ASP A 192 -15.41 29.34 -32.85
N ARG A 193 -14.49 30.08 -32.23
CA ARG A 193 -14.68 31.43 -31.69
C ARG A 193 -14.39 32.58 -32.69
N SER A 194 -13.99 32.23 -33.91
CA SER A 194 -13.56 33.25 -34.89
C SER A 194 -14.55 33.58 -36.00
N LEU A 195 -15.84 33.25 -35.83
CA LEU A 195 -16.92 33.62 -36.76
C LEU A 195 -18.10 34.21 -36.00
N SER A 196 -17.96 35.46 -35.57
CA SER A 196 -19.06 36.38 -35.28
C SER A 196 -18.55 37.78 -35.42
#